data_613ac3c2a3dfdf92395d8999c74cfe9f
#
_entry.id   613ac3c2a3dfdf92395d8999c74cfe9f
#
_cell.length_a   1.000
_cell.length_b   1.000
_cell.length_c   1.000
_cell.angle_alpha   90.00
_cell.angle_beta   90.00
_cell.angle_gamma   90.00
#
_symmetry.space_group_name_H-M   'P 1'
#
loop_
_entity.id
_entity.type
_entity.pdbx_description
1 polymer ?
#
loop_
_entity_poly.entity_id
_entity_poly.type
_entity_poly.pdbx_seq_one_letter_code
_entity_poly.pdbx_strand_id
1 'polypeptide(L)'
;MKILVINGHPDKESYCQAIFQTIVENIDSRHHELEVISLNEEDFDPVLRYGYRKRMEEDSFILRSQKLIQWADHFIFIYPIWWSSMPSLMKGWIDRVFTPGTAYSANDQGSFIWNYLRGKQFKKLLKGKTASIYATSMAPT
;
A
#
# COMPACT_ATOMS: atom_id res chain seq x y z
N MET A 1 -8.60 15.61 -7.24
CA MET A 1 -7.46 14.67 -7.05
C MET A 1 -8.00 13.41 -6.39
N LYS A 2 -7.53 12.25 -6.80
CA LYS A 2 -7.93 10.93 -6.25
C LYS A 2 -7.03 10.58 -5.08
N ILE A 3 -7.60 10.49 -3.88
CA ILE A 3 -6.86 10.26 -2.62
C ILE A 3 -7.23 8.89 -2.07
N LEU A 4 -6.21 8.10 -1.74
CA LEU A 4 -6.36 6.84 -1.02
C LEU A 4 -5.73 6.96 0.35
N VAL A 5 -6.55 6.83 1.42
CA VAL A 5 -6.09 6.86 2.80
C VAL A 5 -6.00 5.44 3.34
N ILE A 6 -4.85 5.08 3.88
CA ILE A 6 -4.55 3.72 4.37
C ILE A 6 -4.19 3.78 5.86
N ASN A 7 -5.00 3.15 6.70
CA ASN A 7 -4.68 2.90 8.11
C ASN A 7 -4.03 1.52 8.26
N GLY A 8 -2.76 1.52 8.65
CA GLY A 8 -1.95 0.31 8.85
C GLY A 8 -1.90 -0.21 10.29
N HIS A 9 -2.63 0.40 11.24
CA HIS A 9 -2.65 -0.06 12.63
C HIS A 9 -3.60 -1.25 12.80
N PRO A 10 -3.20 -2.35 13.46
CA PRO A 10 -4.07 -3.51 13.66
C PRO A 10 -5.20 -3.30 14.68
N ASP A 11 -5.05 -2.31 15.58
CA ASP A 11 -6.01 -2.02 16.64
C ASP A 11 -6.93 -0.83 16.27
N LYS A 12 -8.24 -1.04 16.38
CA LYS A 12 -9.28 -0.04 16.10
C LYS A 12 -9.39 1.08 17.14
N GLU A 13 -8.84 0.89 18.34
CA GLU A 13 -8.83 1.88 19.42
C GLU A 13 -7.53 2.69 19.46
N SER A 14 -6.69 2.57 18.44
CA SER A 14 -5.37 3.20 18.37
C SER A 14 -5.43 4.68 18.07
N TYR A 15 -4.36 5.41 18.44
CA TYR A 15 -4.17 6.79 18.04
C TYR A 15 -4.10 6.96 16.51
N CYS A 16 -3.55 5.98 15.80
CA CYS A 16 -3.57 5.97 14.33
C CYS A 16 -5.00 5.94 13.78
N GLN A 17 -5.92 5.23 14.43
CA GLN A 17 -7.33 5.21 14.04
C GLN A 17 -7.98 6.59 14.22
N ALA A 18 -7.66 7.31 15.30
CA ALA A 18 -8.15 8.67 15.51
C ALA A 18 -7.63 9.65 14.43
N ILE A 19 -6.35 9.55 14.08
CA ILE A 19 -5.75 10.32 12.96
C ILE A 19 -6.45 9.98 11.65
N PHE A 20 -6.66 8.70 11.36
CA PHE A 20 -7.35 8.24 10.15
C PHE A 20 -8.75 8.84 10.03
N GLN A 21 -9.56 8.74 11.08
CA GLN A 21 -10.90 9.33 11.11
C GLN A 21 -10.88 10.84 10.89
N THR A 22 -9.99 11.56 11.60
CA THR A 22 -9.84 12.99 11.45
C THR A 22 -9.49 13.39 10.00
N ILE A 23 -8.58 12.67 9.36
CA ILE A 23 -8.20 12.95 7.96
C ILE A 23 -9.39 12.71 7.03
N VAL A 24 -10.05 11.56 7.15
CA VAL A 24 -11.19 11.18 6.31
C VAL A 24 -12.34 12.18 6.41
N GLU A 25 -12.66 12.65 7.63
CA GLU A 25 -13.73 13.61 7.88
C GLU A 25 -13.42 15.02 7.35
N ASN A 26 -12.14 15.39 7.21
CA ASN A 26 -11.73 16.74 6.80
C ASN A 26 -11.27 16.85 5.34
N ILE A 27 -11.26 15.76 4.58
CA ILE A 27 -11.01 15.85 3.13
C ILE A 27 -12.25 16.40 2.43
N ASP A 28 -12.08 17.50 1.71
CA ASP A 28 -13.18 18.17 0.98
C ASP A 28 -13.61 17.33 -0.24
N SER A 29 -14.72 16.62 -0.11
CA SER A 29 -15.30 15.78 -1.15
C SER A 29 -15.77 16.56 -2.41
N ARG A 30 -15.86 17.90 -2.34
CA ARG A 30 -16.18 18.72 -3.52
C ARG A 30 -14.99 18.85 -4.48
N HIS A 31 -13.77 18.70 -3.96
CA HIS A 31 -12.53 18.89 -4.71
C HIS A 31 -11.72 17.61 -4.87
N HIS A 32 -12.03 16.57 -4.08
CA HIS A 32 -11.29 15.31 -4.06
C HIS A 32 -12.21 14.10 -4.09
N GLU A 33 -11.81 13.08 -4.83
CA GLU A 33 -12.38 11.74 -4.75
C GLU A 33 -11.61 10.97 -3.68
N LEU A 34 -12.31 10.37 -2.72
CA LEU A 34 -11.73 9.69 -1.57
C LEU A 34 -12.07 8.21 -1.57
N GLU A 35 -11.06 7.38 -1.42
CA GLU A 35 -11.17 5.96 -1.08
C GLU A 35 -10.36 5.66 0.17
N VAL A 36 -10.78 4.65 0.93
CA VAL A 36 -10.14 4.29 2.20
C VAL A 36 -9.88 2.80 2.30
N ILE A 37 -8.78 2.47 2.98
CA ILE A 37 -8.44 1.12 3.43
C ILE A 37 -8.08 1.19 4.90
N SER A 38 -8.80 0.46 5.76
CA SER A 38 -8.45 0.27 7.16
C SER A 38 -8.09 -1.20 7.37
N LEU A 39 -6.80 -1.50 7.49
CA LEU A 39 -6.30 -2.88 7.48
C LEU A 39 -6.80 -3.72 8.67
N ASN A 40 -7.21 -3.06 9.77
CA ASN A 40 -7.81 -3.73 10.93
C ASN A 40 -9.26 -4.16 10.72
N GLU A 41 -9.87 -3.82 9.59
CA GLU A 41 -11.24 -4.19 9.21
C GLU A 41 -11.29 -5.25 8.12
N GLU A 42 -10.15 -5.59 7.55
CA GLU A 42 -10.04 -6.47 6.40
C GLU A 42 -9.50 -7.84 6.82
N ASP A 43 -10.13 -8.89 6.29
CA ASP A 43 -9.67 -10.27 6.45
C ASP A 43 -8.86 -10.69 5.22
N PHE A 44 -7.55 -10.84 5.37
CA PHE A 44 -6.64 -11.29 4.32
C PHE A 44 -5.39 -11.94 4.92
N ASP A 45 -4.75 -12.83 4.17
CA ASP A 45 -3.46 -13.38 4.56
C ASP A 45 -2.33 -12.40 4.23
N PRO A 46 -1.68 -11.78 5.24
CA PRO A 46 -0.60 -10.83 4.99
C PRO A 46 0.71 -11.49 4.56
N VAL A 47 0.80 -12.82 4.62
CA VAL A 47 2.05 -13.53 4.31
C VAL A 47 2.16 -13.78 2.80
N LEU A 48 3.21 -13.27 2.18
CA LEU A 48 3.57 -13.62 0.80
C LEU A 48 4.24 -15.00 0.78
N ARG A 49 3.44 -16.07 0.94
CA ARG A 49 3.89 -17.44 1.27
C ARG A 49 4.92 -18.04 0.33
N TYR A 50 4.84 -17.69 -0.95
CA TYR A 50 5.71 -18.27 -1.98
C TYR A 50 6.67 -17.26 -2.60
N GLY A 51 6.73 -16.03 -2.03
CA GLY A 51 7.37 -14.92 -2.70
C GLY A 51 6.76 -14.73 -4.10
N TYR A 52 7.60 -14.43 -5.08
CA TYR A 52 7.14 -14.31 -6.48
C TYR A 52 7.35 -15.57 -7.31
N ARG A 53 7.69 -16.71 -6.68
CA ARG A 53 7.93 -17.97 -7.35
C ARG A 53 6.64 -18.66 -7.82
N LYS A 54 5.58 -18.54 -7.03
CA LYS A 54 4.26 -19.11 -7.29
C LYS A 54 3.18 -18.11 -6.89
N ARG A 55 2.17 -17.98 -7.74
CA ARG A 55 1.01 -17.14 -7.44
C ARG A 55 0.21 -17.75 -6.29
N MET A 56 -0.21 -16.92 -5.36
CA MET A 56 -1.18 -17.30 -4.32
C MET A 56 -2.59 -17.31 -4.90
N GLU A 57 -3.52 -17.95 -4.18
CA GLU A 57 -4.93 -17.88 -4.51
C GLU A 57 -5.41 -16.41 -4.54
N GLU A 58 -6.41 -16.15 -5.36
CA GLU A 58 -6.97 -14.81 -5.50
C GLU A 58 -7.68 -14.41 -4.21
N ASP A 59 -7.41 -13.20 -3.78
CA ASP A 59 -7.98 -12.57 -2.61
C ASP A 59 -8.67 -11.28 -3.06
N SER A 60 -9.97 -11.19 -2.84
CA SER A 60 -10.79 -10.07 -3.31
C SER A 60 -10.36 -8.73 -2.75
N PHE A 61 -9.90 -8.69 -1.48
CA PHE A 61 -9.39 -7.48 -0.86
C PHE A 61 -8.06 -7.05 -1.49
N ILE A 62 -7.15 -7.99 -1.73
CA ILE A 62 -5.88 -7.69 -2.41
C ILE A 62 -6.13 -7.17 -3.84
N LEU A 63 -7.04 -7.78 -4.59
CA LEU A 63 -7.41 -7.31 -5.94
C LEU A 63 -8.03 -5.90 -5.90
N ARG A 64 -8.92 -5.63 -4.93
CA ARG A 64 -9.48 -4.29 -4.70
C ARG A 64 -8.37 -3.29 -4.39
N SER A 65 -7.47 -3.63 -3.47
CA SER A 65 -6.34 -2.80 -3.09
C SER A 65 -5.44 -2.45 -4.28
N GLN A 66 -5.14 -3.42 -5.14
CA GLN A 66 -4.35 -3.20 -6.37
C GLN A 66 -5.03 -2.20 -7.32
N LYS A 67 -6.34 -2.30 -7.50
CA LYS A 67 -7.11 -1.33 -8.30
C LYS A 67 -7.07 0.06 -7.68
N LEU A 68 -7.21 0.18 -6.36
CA LEU A 68 -7.15 1.46 -5.65
C LEU A 68 -5.76 2.10 -5.71
N ILE A 69 -4.68 1.32 -5.62
CA ILE A 69 -3.31 1.80 -5.82
C ILE A 69 -3.10 2.37 -7.23
N GLN A 70 -3.68 1.75 -8.24
CA GLN A 70 -3.61 2.27 -9.62
C GLN A 70 -4.50 3.49 -9.83
N TRP A 71 -5.65 3.55 -9.17
CA TRP A 71 -6.62 4.64 -9.26
C TRP A 71 -6.15 5.93 -8.61
N ALA A 72 -5.53 5.86 -7.42
CA ALA A 72 -5.15 7.03 -6.62
C ALA A 72 -4.05 7.87 -7.28
N ASP A 73 -4.12 9.19 -7.12
CA ASP A 73 -3.05 10.15 -7.46
C ASP A 73 -2.16 10.42 -6.25
N HIS A 74 -2.76 10.38 -5.04
CA HIS A 74 -2.08 10.64 -3.77
C HIS A 74 -2.45 9.59 -2.74
N PHE A 75 -1.44 9.12 -2.01
CA PHE A 75 -1.60 8.17 -0.91
C PHE A 75 -1.39 8.88 0.43
N ILE A 76 -2.19 8.51 1.43
CA ILE A 76 -1.97 8.91 2.82
C ILE A 76 -1.82 7.63 3.64
N PHE A 77 -0.61 7.38 4.12
CA PHE A 77 -0.30 6.23 4.97
C PHE A 77 -0.28 6.65 6.43
N ILE A 78 -0.99 5.90 7.29
CA ILE A 78 -1.06 6.15 8.73
C ILE A 78 -0.70 4.86 9.44
N TYR A 79 0.39 4.85 10.23
CA TYR A 79 0.84 3.66 10.94
C TYR A 79 1.77 3.97 12.11
N PRO A 80 1.88 3.09 13.11
CA PRO A 80 2.86 3.22 14.18
C PRO A 80 4.24 2.72 13.71
N ILE A 81 5.30 3.33 14.23
CA ILE A 81 6.66 2.82 14.06
C ILE A 81 6.92 1.81 15.19
N TRP A 82 7.05 0.54 14.82
CA TRP A 82 7.41 -0.55 15.71
C TRP A 82 8.73 -1.14 15.24
N TRP A 83 9.73 -1.15 16.14
CA TRP A 83 11.06 -1.66 15.81
C TRP A 83 11.66 -1.04 14.53
N SER A 84 11.57 0.28 14.43
CA SER A 84 12.05 1.06 13.27
C SER A 84 11.37 0.71 11.93
N SER A 85 10.19 0.09 11.97
CA SER A 85 9.45 -0.32 10.77
C SER A 85 7.94 -0.12 10.96
N MET A 86 7.18 -0.38 9.90
CA MET A 86 5.73 -0.47 9.95
C MET A 86 5.27 -1.79 10.58
N PRO A 87 4.02 -1.87 11.08
CA PRO A 87 3.44 -3.13 11.56
C PRO A 87 3.48 -4.25 10.52
N SER A 88 3.60 -5.50 10.98
CA SER A 88 3.62 -6.69 10.10
C SER A 88 2.40 -6.78 9.19
N LEU A 89 1.21 -6.41 9.68
CA LEU A 89 -0.03 -6.37 8.91
C LEU A 89 0.12 -5.43 7.69
N MET A 90 0.61 -4.22 7.91
CA MET A 90 0.83 -3.25 6.82
C MET A 90 1.93 -3.68 5.87
N LYS A 91 3.04 -4.23 6.41
CA LYS A 91 4.13 -4.75 5.56
C LYS A 91 3.64 -5.89 4.69
N GLY A 92 2.85 -6.81 5.24
CA GLY A 92 2.25 -7.91 4.48
C GLY A 92 1.30 -7.42 3.39
N TRP A 93 0.46 -6.42 3.69
CA TRP A 93 -0.38 -5.79 2.68
C TRP A 93 0.45 -5.18 1.55
N ILE A 94 1.52 -4.45 1.86
CA ILE A 94 2.44 -3.89 0.85
C ILE A 94 3.04 -5.01 -0.01
N ASP A 95 3.54 -6.09 0.60
CA ASP A 95 4.15 -7.20 -0.13
C ASP A 95 3.16 -7.89 -1.06
N ARG A 96 1.88 -7.94 -0.70
CA ARG A 96 0.81 -8.56 -1.47
C ARG A 96 0.25 -7.65 -2.57
N VAL A 97 0.29 -6.34 -2.39
CA VAL A 97 -0.35 -5.35 -3.28
C VAL A 97 0.64 -4.75 -4.28
N PHE A 98 1.86 -4.38 -3.86
CA PHE A 98 2.86 -3.72 -4.71
C PHE A 98 3.65 -4.72 -5.56
N THR A 99 2.94 -5.58 -6.26
CA THR A 99 3.48 -6.66 -7.07
C THR A 99 3.76 -6.23 -8.52
N PRO A 100 4.46 -7.08 -9.30
CA PRO A 100 4.53 -6.91 -10.76
C PRO A 100 3.12 -6.79 -11.38
N GLY A 101 2.94 -5.82 -12.27
CA GLY A 101 1.64 -5.48 -12.87
C GLY A 101 0.86 -4.40 -12.11
N THR A 102 1.15 -4.17 -10.83
CA THR A 102 0.53 -3.11 -10.02
C THR A 102 1.49 -1.93 -9.80
N ALA A 103 2.65 -2.18 -9.23
CA ALA A 103 3.63 -1.13 -8.92
C ALA A 103 4.67 -0.93 -10.02
N TYR A 104 5.02 -2.00 -10.70
CA TYR A 104 5.99 -2.00 -11.79
C TYR A 104 5.65 -3.08 -12.82
N SER A 105 6.15 -2.91 -14.03
CA SER A 105 6.05 -3.91 -15.10
C SER A 105 7.46 -4.21 -15.63
N ALA A 106 7.77 -5.49 -15.79
CA ALA A 106 8.94 -5.89 -16.58
C ALA A 106 8.59 -5.62 -18.05
N ASN A 107 9.31 -4.72 -18.69
CA ASN A 107 9.14 -4.52 -20.12
C ASN A 107 9.64 -5.75 -20.85
N ASP A 108 8.68 -6.44 -21.49
CA ASP A 108 8.81 -7.42 -22.55
C ASP A 108 9.50 -8.77 -22.30
N GLN A 109 8.88 -9.75 -22.91
CA GLN A 109 9.23 -11.13 -23.29
C GLN A 109 10.73 -11.44 -23.27
N GLY A 110 11.33 -11.54 -22.08
CA GLY A 110 12.70 -11.95 -21.90
C GLY A 110 13.00 -12.27 -20.44
N SER A 111 13.89 -13.22 -20.20
CA SER A 111 14.36 -13.54 -18.86
C SER A 111 14.76 -12.27 -18.10
N PHE A 112 14.38 -12.18 -16.83
CA PHE A 112 14.78 -11.11 -15.90
C PHE A 112 16.28 -10.76 -16.02
N ILE A 113 17.14 -11.76 -16.14
CA ILE A 113 18.59 -11.63 -16.30
C ILE A 113 18.96 -10.89 -17.60
N TRP A 114 18.33 -11.21 -18.72
CA TRP A 114 18.59 -10.56 -20.00
C TRP A 114 18.12 -9.10 -20.03
N ASN A 115 17.02 -8.79 -19.38
CA ASN A 115 16.53 -7.41 -19.28
C ASN A 115 17.43 -6.57 -18.37
N TYR A 116 17.92 -7.14 -17.27
CA TYR A 116 18.90 -6.50 -16.38
C TYR A 116 20.23 -6.22 -17.10
N LEU A 117 20.80 -7.20 -17.80
CA LEU A 117 22.06 -7.08 -18.52
C LEU A 117 21.99 -6.09 -19.72
N ARG A 118 20.79 -5.90 -20.29
CA ARG A 118 20.56 -4.94 -21.39
C ARG A 118 20.20 -3.53 -20.91
N GLY A 119 20.21 -3.25 -19.61
CA GLY A 119 19.85 -1.96 -19.04
C GLY A 119 18.38 -1.57 -19.28
N LYS A 120 17.51 -2.52 -19.60
CA LYS A 120 16.06 -2.27 -19.73
C LYS A 120 15.48 -2.00 -18.36
N GLN A 121 15.13 -0.76 -18.10
CA GLN A 121 14.54 -0.33 -16.85
C GLN A 121 13.11 -0.89 -16.72
N PHE A 122 12.75 -1.31 -15.51
CA PHE A 122 11.36 -1.60 -15.17
C PHE A 122 10.49 -0.36 -15.41
N LYS A 123 9.36 -0.55 -16.07
CA LYS A 123 8.36 0.51 -16.19
C LYS A 123 7.75 0.75 -14.80
N LYS A 124 7.92 1.95 -14.28
CA LYS A 124 7.34 2.38 -13.00
C LYS A 124 5.86 2.72 -13.21
N LEU A 125 4.94 1.89 -12.73
CA LEU A 125 3.51 2.09 -12.93
C LEU A 125 2.92 3.15 -11.99
N LEU A 126 3.61 3.48 -10.90
CA LEU A 126 3.20 4.51 -9.94
C LEU A 126 3.90 5.86 -10.16
N LYS A 127 4.53 6.06 -11.34
CA LYS A 127 5.21 7.32 -11.67
C LYS A 127 4.21 8.49 -11.67
N GLY A 128 4.57 9.59 -11.00
CA GLY A 128 3.76 10.80 -10.91
C GLY A 128 2.79 10.82 -9.73
N LYS A 129 2.61 9.70 -9.02
CA LYS A 129 1.84 9.67 -7.78
C LYS A 129 2.68 10.19 -6.61
N THR A 130 1.99 10.74 -5.62
CA THR A 130 2.62 11.31 -4.41
C THR A 130 2.12 10.60 -3.16
N ALA A 131 2.83 10.75 -2.03
CA ALA A 131 2.42 10.17 -0.77
C ALA A 131 2.73 11.08 0.42
N SER A 132 1.85 11.08 1.41
CA SER A 132 2.06 11.61 2.76
C SER A 132 2.08 10.48 3.77
N ILE A 133 2.91 10.59 4.80
CA ILE A 133 3.03 9.58 5.84
C ILE A 133 2.81 10.25 7.19
N TYR A 134 1.87 9.71 7.96
CA TYR A 134 1.62 10.06 9.36
C TYR A 134 2.05 8.87 10.22
N ALA A 135 3.26 8.94 10.75
CA ALA A 135 3.84 7.89 11.58
C ALA A 135 3.77 8.29 13.05
N THR A 136 3.26 7.40 13.90
CA THR A 136 3.27 7.56 15.35
C THR A 136 4.39 6.72 15.97
N SER A 137 5.02 7.22 17.03
CA SER A 137 6.01 6.47 17.79
C SER A 137 5.88 6.78 19.28
N MET A 138 6.10 5.79 20.15
CA MET A 138 6.37 6.06 21.55
C MET A 138 7.87 6.30 21.69
N ALA A 139 8.25 7.57 21.90
CA ALA A 139 9.59 7.85 22.34
C ALA A 139 9.68 7.56 23.85
N PRO A 140 10.74 6.91 24.34
CA PRO A 140 11.01 6.89 25.78
C PRO A 140 11.21 8.34 26.22
N THR A 141 10.45 8.75 27.24
CA THR A 141 10.66 10.03 27.96
C THR A 141 11.93 9.96 28.77
#